data_b7e52b5bdb8841f8afbf57327d4b3ed4
#
_entry.id   b7e52b5bdb8841f8afbf57327d4b3ed4
#
_cell.length_a   1.000
_cell.length_b   1.000
_cell.length_c   1.000
_cell.angle_alpha   90.00
_cell.angle_beta   90.00
_cell.angle_gamma   90.00
#
_symmetry.space_group_name_H-M   'P 1'
#
loop_
_entity.id
_entity.type
_entity.pdbx_description
1 polymer ?
#
loop_
_entity_poly.entity_id
_entity_poly.type
_entity_poly.pdbx_seq_one_letter_code
_entity_poly.pdbx_strand_id
1 'polypeptide(L)'
;MSKAKLDVCIEPGHRLASFNNDTSGIAELAAFCREHKAELVVMEASGGYERRTFIELWEQDISCALTNPRSVRRYAEAMGILEKTDRIDASVIARFADAKGLAPTPLPSQAQQRLKALVARLRQVTDDLVVQKQRRSSMFDNTEMQASVDEVVDLLKRQSRSLEG
;
A
#
# COMPACT_ATOMS: atom_id res chain seq x y z
N MET A 1 3.99 9.17 -2.71
CA MET A 1 4.13 7.92 -3.51
C MET A 1 2.84 7.65 -4.25
N SER A 2 2.91 7.39 -5.54
CA SER A 2 1.76 7.09 -6.39
C SER A 2 1.94 5.75 -7.12
N LYS A 3 0.92 5.33 -7.89
CA LYS A 3 1.01 4.15 -8.75
C LYS A 3 2.19 4.24 -9.74
N ALA A 4 2.51 5.44 -10.21
CA ALA A 4 3.48 5.67 -11.28
C ALA A 4 4.82 6.23 -10.80
N LYS A 5 4.87 6.95 -9.67
CA LYS A 5 6.05 7.68 -9.23
C LYS A 5 6.34 7.56 -7.74
N LEU A 6 7.63 7.61 -7.43
CA LEU A 6 8.22 7.62 -6.11
C LEU A 6 8.93 8.97 -5.92
N ASP A 7 8.28 9.90 -5.22
CA ASP A 7 8.92 11.13 -4.80
C ASP A 7 9.60 10.89 -3.46
N VAL A 8 10.88 11.24 -3.37
CA VAL A 8 11.72 10.96 -2.21
C VAL A 8 12.44 12.22 -1.73
N CYS A 9 12.72 12.24 -0.44
CA CYS A 9 13.52 13.27 0.21
C CYS A 9 14.56 12.64 1.11
N ILE A 10 15.81 13.08 1.01
CA ILE A 10 16.87 12.72 1.95
C ILE A 10 17.03 13.83 2.97
N GLU A 11 16.99 13.46 4.23
CA GLU A 11 17.34 14.32 5.36
C GLU A 11 18.57 13.74 6.11
N PRO A 12 19.47 14.55 6.69
CA PRO A 12 19.49 16.00 6.55
C PRO A 12 19.97 16.46 5.16
N GLY A 13 19.56 17.64 4.73
CA GLY A 13 20.02 18.27 3.48
C GLY A 13 18.94 18.50 2.45
N HIS A 14 17.72 18.01 2.71
CA HIS A 14 16.53 18.28 1.90
C HIS A 14 16.73 18.02 0.40
N ARG A 15 17.34 16.89 0.06
CA ARG A 15 17.55 16.49 -1.34
C ARG A 15 16.34 15.76 -1.87
N LEU A 16 15.72 16.34 -2.86
CA LEU A 16 14.53 15.80 -3.53
C LEU A 16 14.92 15.07 -4.81
N ALA A 17 14.33 13.90 -5.03
CA ALA A 17 14.40 13.15 -6.29
C ALA A 17 13.07 12.49 -6.59
N SER A 18 12.87 12.07 -7.84
CA SER A 18 11.65 11.36 -8.27
C SER A 18 12.04 10.23 -9.22
N PHE A 19 11.52 9.04 -8.95
CA PHE A 19 11.78 7.82 -9.72
C PHE A 19 10.48 7.22 -10.20
N ASN A 20 10.53 6.34 -11.21
CA ASN A 20 9.35 5.57 -11.60
C ASN A 20 9.07 4.46 -10.58
N ASN A 21 7.81 4.12 -10.37
CA ASN A 21 7.42 3.01 -9.50
C ASN A 21 7.38 1.69 -10.31
N ASP A 22 8.52 1.35 -10.91
CA ASP A 22 8.77 0.11 -11.63
C ASP A 22 10.16 -0.45 -11.27
N THR A 23 10.54 -1.61 -11.79
CA THR A 23 11.81 -2.27 -11.44
C THR A 23 13.02 -1.38 -11.73
N SER A 24 13.02 -0.66 -12.86
CA SER A 24 14.14 0.23 -13.22
C SER A 24 14.24 1.41 -12.25
N GLY A 25 13.12 2.11 -12.01
CA GLY A 25 13.10 3.25 -11.09
C GLY A 25 13.39 2.87 -9.64
N ILE A 26 13.00 1.68 -9.19
CA ILE A 26 13.37 1.19 -7.86
C ILE A 26 14.88 0.87 -7.78
N ALA A 27 15.49 0.34 -8.85
CA ALA A 27 16.93 0.13 -8.90
C ALA A 27 17.70 1.48 -8.88
N GLU A 28 17.21 2.49 -9.59
CA GLU A 28 17.75 3.86 -9.55
C GLU A 28 17.62 4.48 -8.15
N LEU A 29 16.47 4.30 -7.50
CA LEU A 29 16.27 4.71 -6.11
C LEU A 29 17.24 4.01 -5.16
N ALA A 30 17.47 2.71 -5.33
CA ALA A 30 18.43 1.98 -4.52
C ALA A 30 19.86 2.50 -4.69
N ALA A 31 20.27 2.80 -5.93
CA ALA A 31 21.55 3.44 -6.22
C ALA A 31 21.67 4.81 -5.55
N PHE A 32 20.60 5.63 -5.64
CA PHE A 32 20.54 6.92 -5.00
C PHE A 32 20.64 6.83 -3.46
N CYS A 33 19.97 5.86 -2.85
CA CYS A 33 20.09 5.61 -1.40
C CYS A 33 21.53 5.25 -0.99
N ARG A 34 22.22 4.41 -1.77
CA ARG A 34 23.62 4.04 -1.49
C ARG A 34 24.58 5.20 -1.66
N GLU A 35 24.42 5.99 -2.73
CA GLU A 35 25.23 7.18 -3.00
C GLU A 35 25.16 8.17 -1.84
N HIS A 36 23.96 8.35 -1.29
CA HIS A 36 23.73 9.29 -0.18
C HIS A 36 23.82 8.64 1.20
N LYS A 37 24.23 7.36 1.29
CA LYS A 37 24.38 6.62 2.55
C LYS A 37 23.11 6.67 3.41
N ALA A 38 21.93 6.53 2.78
CA ALA A 38 20.67 6.49 3.50
C ALA A 38 20.62 5.24 4.40
N GLU A 39 20.45 5.45 5.71
CA GLU A 39 20.41 4.37 6.70
C GLU A 39 19.05 3.67 6.71
N LEU A 40 17.98 4.39 6.41
CA LEU A 40 16.62 3.88 6.43
C LEU A 40 15.75 4.58 5.38
N VAL A 41 15.05 3.81 4.57
CA VAL A 41 14.01 4.32 3.66
C VAL A 41 12.66 4.18 4.34
N VAL A 42 11.98 5.30 4.59
CA VAL A 42 10.66 5.31 5.22
C VAL A 42 9.59 5.62 4.21
N MET A 43 8.53 4.83 4.19
CA MET A 43 7.40 5.02 3.29
C MET A 43 6.06 4.85 4.01
N GLU A 44 5.05 5.56 3.52
CA GLU A 44 3.70 5.40 4.02
C GLU A 44 3.04 4.13 3.47
N ALA A 45 2.35 3.38 4.34
CA ALA A 45 1.50 2.27 3.94
C ALA A 45 0.18 2.82 3.33
N SER A 46 0.20 3.14 2.03
CA SER A 46 -0.90 3.78 1.32
C SER A 46 -1.44 2.92 0.17
N GLY A 47 -2.38 2.04 0.50
CA GLY A 47 -3.14 1.29 -0.50
C GLY A 47 -2.39 0.18 -1.24
N GLY A 48 -1.19 -0.18 -0.81
CA GLY A 48 -0.40 -1.27 -1.39
C GLY A 48 0.58 -0.86 -2.48
N TYR A 49 0.61 0.42 -2.89
CA TYR A 49 1.59 0.92 -3.88
C TYR A 49 3.02 0.89 -3.36
N GLU A 50 3.20 0.96 -2.04
CA GLU A 50 4.48 0.86 -1.35
C GLU A 50 5.06 -0.56 -1.35
N ARG A 51 4.22 -1.59 -1.51
CA ARG A 51 4.60 -2.98 -1.28
C ARG A 51 5.74 -3.44 -2.18
N ARG A 52 5.67 -3.12 -3.46
CA ARG A 52 6.69 -3.50 -4.44
C ARG A 52 8.03 -2.85 -4.10
N THR A 53 8.05 -1.53 -3.94
CA THR A 53 9.24 -0.76 -3.57
C THR A 53 9.85 -1.26 -2.27
N PHE A 54 9.02 -1.54 -1.26
CA PHE A 54 9.45 -2.08 0.02
C PHE A 54 10.19 -3.42 -0.13
N ILE A 55 9.62 -4.36 -0.90
CA ILE A 55 10.23 -5.69 -1.12
C ILE A 55 11.52 -5.58 -1.93
N GLU A 56 11.48 -4.89 -3.09
CA GLU A 56 12.62 -4.79 -3.99
C GLU A 56 13.82 -4.03 -3.36
N LEU A 57 13.57 -3.07 -2.46
CA LEU A 57 14.65 -2.41 -1.70
C LEU A 57 15.24 -3.32 -0.62
N TRP A 58 14.41 -4.09 0.09
CA TRP A 58 14.90 -5.10 1.04
C TRP A 58 15.75 -6.19 0.35
N GLU A 59 15.36 -6.64 -0.84
CA GLU A 59 16.13 -7.59 -1.65
C GLU A 59 17.48 -7.02 -2.11
N GLN A 60 17.66 -5.72 -2.06
CA GLN A 60 18.90 -5.01 -2.36
C GLN A 60 19.66 -4.54 -1.09
N ASP A 61 19.37 -5.15 0.07
CA ASP A 61 19.97 -4.85 1.37
C ASP A 61 19.78 -3.41 1.85
N ILE A 62 18.68 -2.76 1.44
CA ILE A 62 18.30 -1.42 1.92
C ILE A 62 17.23 -1.57 3.00
N SER A 63 17.55 -1.12 4.20
CA SER A 63 16.62 -1.12 5.32
C SER A 63 15.42 -0.22 5.05
N CYS A 64 14.20 -0.75 5.22
CA CYS A 64 12.97 -0.02 4.99
C CYS A 64 12.06 -0.04 6.20
N ALA A 65 11.33 1.05 6.44
CA ALA A 65 10.27 1.12 7.44
C ALA A 65 8.96 1.58 6.83
N LEU A 66 7.87 0.98 7.30
CA LEU A 66 6.51 1.39 6.94
C LEU A 66 5.91 2.22 8.08
N THR A 67 5.29 3.34 7.73
CA THR A 67 4.60 4.20 8.69
C THR A 67 3.13 4.36 8.35
N ASN A 68 2.35 4.69 9.39
CA ASN A 68 0.92 4.93 9.21
C ASN A 68 0.70 6.36 8.68
N PRO A 69 -0.03 6.55 7.56
CA PRO A 69 -0.34 7.86 6.99
C PRO A 69 -0.98 8.84 7.99
N ARG A 70 -1.83 8.33 8.89
CA ARG A 70 -2.45 9.18 9.92
C ARG A 70 -1.44 9.76 10.92
N SER A 71 -0.38 8.99 11.23
CA SER A 71 0.67 9.46 12.14
C SER A 71 1.51 10.56 11.50
N VAL A 72 1.87 10.38 10.22
CA VAL A 72 2.60 11.39 9.45
C VAL A 72 1.77 12.67 9.31
N ARG A 73 0.47 12.54 9.01
CA ARG A 73 -0.42 13.69 8.91
C ARG A 73 -0.54 14.48 10.21
N ARG A 74 -0.72 13.79 11.35
CA ARG A 74 -0.78 14.44 12.67
C ARG A 74 0.54 15.16 13.00
N TYR A 75 1.67 14.58 12.61
CA TYR A 75 2.96 15.22 12.75
C TYR A 75 3.06 16.49 11.89
N ALA A 76 2.64 16.44 10.63
CA ALA A 76 2.60 17.60 9.74
C ALA A 76 1.73 18.73 10.34
N GLU A 77 0.54 18.40 10.81
CA GLU A 77 -0.38 19.33 11.47
C GLU A 77 0.26 19.98 12.71
N ALA A 78 0.91 19.17 13.55
CA ALA A 78 1.62 19.68 14.75
C ALA A 78 2.80 20.60 14.40
N MET A 79 3.43 20.39 13.25
CA MET A 79 4.52 21.22 12.74
C MET A 79 4.04 22.42 11.92
N GLY A 80 2.72 22.64 11.78
CA GLY A 80 2.13 23.74 11.03
C GLY A 80 2.23 23.58 9.50
N ILE A 81 2.52 22.39 8.99
CA ILE A 81 2.63 22.10 7.57
C ILE A 81 1.24 21.73 7.05
N LEU A 82 0.54 22.69 6.47
CA LEU A 82 -0.84 22.53 5.99
C LEU A 82 -0.92 22.23 4.49
N GLU A 83 0.10 22.60 3.73
CA GLU A 83 0.16 22.34 2.29
C GLU A 83 0.46 20.88 2.00
N LYS A 84 -0.25 20.33 1.01
CA LYS A 84 -0.09 18.94 0.57
C LYS A 84 0.40 18.91 -0.88
N THR A 85 1.68 18.58 -1.05
CA THR A 85 2.26 18.16 -2.34
C THR A 85 3.10 16.91 -2.12
N ASP A 86 3.26 16.07 -3.14
CA ASP A 86 4.03 14.83 -3.02
C ASP A 86 5.49 15.07 -2.55
N ARG A 87 6.07 16.20 -2.87
CA ARG A 87 7.42 16.61 -2.43
C ARG A 87 7.45 17.02 -0.95
N ILE A 88 6.45 17.78 -0.51
CA ILE A 88 6.29 18.16 0.90
C ILE A 88 6.04 16.90 1.73
N ASP A 89 5.19 15.98 1.23
CA ASP A 89 4.90 14.72 1.88
C ASP A 89 6.17 13.88 2.09
N ALA A 90 7.07 13.78 1.09
CA ALA A 90 8.34 13.06 1.23
C ALA A 90 9.26 13.66 2.31
N SER A 91 9.37 14.98 2.36
CA SER A 91 10.15 15.68 3.40
C SER A 91 9.54 15.49 4.81
N VAL A 92 8.22 15.57 4.91
CA VAL A 92 7.51 15.36 6.18
C VAL A 92 7.71 13.92 6.69
N ILE A 93 7.63 12.93 5.79
CA ILE A 93 7.88 11.53 6.15
C ILE A 93 9.31 11.34 6.69
N ALA A 94 10.31 11.92 6.02
CA ALA A 94 11.70 11.82 6.45
C ALA A 94 11.92 12.45 7.83
N ARG A 95 11.42 13.67 8.06
CA ARG A 95 11.50 14.34 9.36
C ARG A 95 10.72 13.63 10.46
N PHE A 96 9.56 13.08 10.14
CA PHE A 96 8.79 12.27 11.07
C PHE A 96 9.55 11.01 11.48
N ALA A 97 10.21 10.35 10.53
CA ALA A 97 11.00 9.15 10.78
C ALA A 97 12.16 9.43 11.75
N ASP A 98 12.88 10.51 11.52
CA ASP A 98 13.98 10.96 12.39
C ASP A 98 13.48 11.33 13.78
N ALA A 99 12.46 12.19 13.88
CA ALA A 99 11.89 12.61 15.16
C ALA A 99 11.34 11.45 15.99
N LYS A 100 10.87 10.38 15.36
CA LYS A 100 10.29 9.22 16.04
C LYS A 100 11.29 8.09 16.30
N GLY A 101 12.47 8.14 15.68
CA GLY A 101 13.45 7.06 15.76
C GLY A 101 12.87 5.74 15.21
N LEU A 102 12.36 5.75 13.98
CA LEU A 102 11.74 4.55 13.41
C LEU A 102 12.77 3.46 13.18
N ALA A 103 12.43 2.23 13.57
CA ALA A 103 13.21 1.04 13.29
C ALA A 103 12.76 0.38 11.98
N PRO A 104 13.65 -0.38 11.30
CA PRO A 104 13.27 -1.15 10.11
C PRO A 104 12.08 -2.06 10.36
N THR A 105 11.14 -2.09 9.42
CA THR A 105 10.03 -3.04 9.41
C THR A 105 10.50 -4.36 8.82
N PRO A 106 10.38 -5.50 9.52
CA PRO A 106 10.82 -6.78 8.99
C PRO A 106 10.13 -7.13 7.67
N LEU A 107 10.89 -7.71 6.73
CA LEU A 107 10.31 -8.23 5.50
C LEU A 107 9.37 -9.39 5.85
N PRO A 108 8.08 -9.33 5.48
CA PRO A 108 7.16 -10.42 5.76
C PRO A 108 7.57 -11.68 4.98
N SER A 109 7.50 -12.83 5.62
CA SER A 109 7.76 -14.10 4.94
C SER A 109 6.80 -14.33 3.76
N GLN A 110 7.19 -15.18 2.81
CA GLN A 110 6.32 -15.54 1.68
C GLN A 110 4.97 -16.09 2.15
N ALA A 111 4.97 -16.90 3.22
CA ALA A 111 3.75 -17.43 3.83
C ALA A 111 2.85 -16.31 4.38
N GLN A 112 3.42 -15.33 5.07
CA GLN A 112 2.67 -14.16 5.56
C GLN A 112 2.13 -13.30 4.42
N GLN A 113 2.91 -13.12 3.36
CA GLN A 113 2.46 -12.38 2.18
C GLN A 113 1.29 -13.08 1.48
N ARG A 114 1.40 -14.42 1.31
CA ARG A 114 0.34 -15.25 0.72
C ARG A 114 -0.92 -15.21 1.58
N LEU A 115 -0.80 -15.39 2.89
CA LEU A 115 -1.94 -15.32 3.82
C LEU A 115 -2.63 -13.95 3.74
N LYS A 116 -1.88 -12.87 3.76
CA LYS A 116 -2.44 -11.51 3.64
C LYS A 116 -3.20 -11.32 2.31
N ALA A 117 -2.67 -11.84 1.21
CA ALA A 117 -3.32 -11.77 -0.09
C ALA A 117 -4.62 -12.59 -0.13
N LEU A 118 -4.62 -13.81 0.43
CA LEU A 118 -5.81 -14.67 0.54
C LEU A 118 -6.90 -14.02 1.39
N VAL A 119 -6.56 -13.49 2.57
CA VAL A 119 -7.51 -12.79 3.45
C VAL A 119 -8.09 -11.55 2.77
N ALA A 120 -7.27 -10.78 2.05
CA ALA A 120 -7.76 -9.62 1.30
C ALA A 120 -8.74 -10.04 0.19
N ARG A 121 -8.43 -11.12 -0.55
CA ARG A 121 -9.32 -11.63 -1.60
C ARG A 121 -10.62 -12.19 -1.02
N LEU A 122 -10.54 -12.93 0.07
CA LEU A 122 -11.73 -13.46 0.75
C LEU A 122 -12.68 -12.33 1.19
N ARG A 123 -12.15 -11.24 1.75
CA ARG A 123 -12.95 -10.06 2.10
C ARG A 123 -13.65 -9.47 0.87
N GLN A 124 -12.91 -9.26 -0.24
CA GLN A 124 -13.51 -8.75 -1.48
C GLN A 124 -14.65 -9.62 -1.97
N VAL A 125 -14.44 -10.95 -2.03
CA VAL A 125 -15.49 -11.91 -2.45
C VAL A 125 -16.70 -11.86 -1.52
N THR A 126 -16.48 -11.71 -0.22
CA THR A 126 -17.55 -11.61 0.77
C THR A 126 -18.35 -10.31 0.61
N ASP A 127 -17.66 -9.18 0.42
CA ASP A 127 -18.30 -7.88 0.19
C ASP A 127 -19.14 -7.89 -1.10
N ASP A 128 -18.57 -8.44 -2.21
CA ASP A 128 -19.28 -8.61 -3.47
C ASP A 128 -20.53 -9.50 -3.30
N LEU A 129 -20.43 -10.58 -2.52
CA LEU A 129 -21.55 -11.47 -2.23
C LEU A 129 -22.69 -10.76 -1.48
N VAL A 130 -22.35 -9.89 -0.52
CA VAL A 130 -23.34 -9.07 0.19
C VAL A 130 -24.05 -8.13 -0.77
N VAL A 131 -23.29 -7.44 -1.63
CA VAL A 131 -23.85 -6.51 -2.64
C VAL A 131 -24.78 -7.25 -3.60
N GLN A 132 -24.39 -8.42 -4.11
CA GLN A 132 -25.24 -9.19 -5.03
C GLN A 132 -26.53 -9.68 -4.37
N LYS A 133 -26.47 -10.15 -3.12
CA LYS A 133 -27.67 -10.54 -2.37
C LYS A 133 -28.62 -9.35 -2.15
N GLN A 134 -28.11 -8.16 -1.88
CA GLN A 134 -28.92 -6.94 -1.75
C GLN A 134 -29.61 -6.58 -3.08
N ARG A 135 -28.86 -6.64 -4.20
CA ARG A 135 -29.41 -6.42 -5.54
C ARG A 135 -30.51 -7.40 -5.87
N ARG A 136 -30.33 -8.68 -5.55
CA ARG A 136 -31.35 -9.71 -5.73
C ARG A 136 -32.64 -9.40 -4.97
N SER A 137 -32.53 -8.95 -3.72
CA SER A 137 -33.70 -8.65 -2.89
C SER A 137 -34.49 -7.42 -3.39
N SER A 138 -33.88 -6.52 -4.14
CA SER A 138 -34.54 -5.35 -4.75
C SER A 138 -35.24 -5.65 -6.07
N MET A 139 -35.05 -6.83 -6.67
CA MET A 139 -35.63 -7.23 -7.97
C MET A 139 -36.89 -8.03 -7.76
N PHE A 140 -37.95 -7.43 -7.19
CA PHE A 140 -39.15 -8.12 -6.72
C PHE A 140 -39.93 -8.88 -7.79
N ASP A 141 -40.00 -8.37 -9.04
CA ASP A 141 -40.92 -8.87 -10.06
C ASP A 141 -40.26 -9.38 -11.34
N ASN A 142 -38.94 -9.58 -11.37
CA ASN A 142 -38.23 -9.98 -12.59
C ASN A 142 -37.40 -11.25 -12.38
N THR A 143 -38.03 -12.40 -12.68
CA THR A 143 -37.42 -13.74 -12.51
C THR A 143 -36.16 -13.92 -13.34
N GLU A 144 -36.11 -13.37 -14.55
CA GLU A 144 -34.95 -13.47 -15.44
C GLU A 144 -33.74 -12.71 -14.87
N MET A 145 -33.97 -11.50 -14.36
CA MET A 145 -32.94 -10.70 -13.69
C MET A 145 -32.47 -11.34 -12.37
N GLN A 146 -33.38 -11.97 -11.63
CA GLN A 146 -33.04 -12.72 -10.43
C GLN A 146 -32.15 -13.91 -10.76
N ALA A 147 -32.43 -14.67 -11.81
CA ALA A 147 -31.62 -15.79 -12.25
C ALA A 147 -30.18 -15.36 -12.61
N SER A 148 -30.03 -14.24 -13.32
CA SER A 148 -28.71 -13.67 -13.64
C SER A 148 -27.91 -13.31 -12.39
N VAL A 149 -28.53 -12.73 -11.38
CA VAL A 149 -27.86 -12.41 -10.11
C VAL A 149 -27.53 -13.67 -9.33
N ASP A 150 -28.40 -14.69 -9.33
CA ASP A 150 -28.18 -15.97 -8.65
C ASP A 150 -26.94 -16.71 -9.19
N GLU A 151 -26.69 -16.66 -10.51
CA GLU A 151 -25.46 -17.20 -11.11
C GLU A 151 -24.19 -16.54 -10.53
N VAL A 152 -24.19 -15.22 -10.38
CA VAL A 152 -23.06 -14.49 -9.79
C VAL A 152 -22.90 -14.85 -8.30
N VAL A 153 -23.99 -14.91 -7.56
CA VAL A 153 -24.00 -15.32 -6.15
C VAL A 153 -23.39 -16.70 -5.99
N ASP A 154 -23.76 -17.66 -6.83
CA ASP A 154 -23.24 -19.02 -6.73
C ASP A 154 -21.77 -19.11 -7.15
N LEU A 155 -21.33 -18.32 -8.12
CA LEU A 155 -19.91 -18.19 -8.44
C LEU A 155 -19.10 -17.66 -7.24
N LEU A 156 -19.56 -16.58 -6.63
CA LEU A 156 -18.88 -15.97 -5.47
C LEU A 156 -18.84 -16.92 -4.26
N LYS A 157 -19.90 -17.67 -4.00
CA LYS A 157 -19.91 -18.72 -2.96
C LYS A 157 -18.88 -19.82 -3.23
N ARG A 158 -18.73 -20.27 -4.49
CA ARG A 158 -17.71 -21.26 -4.86
C ARG A 158 -16.31 -20.70 -4.65
N GLN A 159 -16.07 -19.45 -5.05
CA GLN A 159 -14.77 -18.79 -4.83
C GLN A 159 -14.44 -18.65 -3.34
N SER A 160 -15.40 -18.23 -2.50
CA SER A 160 -15.20 -18.13 -1.05
C SER A 160 -14.74 -19.47 -0.45
N ARG A 161 -15.46 -20.54 -0.73
CA ARG A 161 -15.09 -21.89 -0.25
C ARG A 161 -13.71 -22.34 -0.71
N SER A 162 -13.35 -22.04 -1.97
CA SER A 162 -12.01 -22.37 -2.50
C SER A 162 -10.87 -21.58 -1.87
N LEU A 163 -11.15 -20.43 -1.27
CA LEU A 163 -10.15 -19.61 -0.57
C LEU A 163 -10.01 -19.98 0.90
N GLU A 164 -11.01 -20.67 1.48
CA GLU A 164 -11.05 -21.11 2.88
C GLU A 164 -10.40 -22.49 3.10
N GLY A 165 -10.33 -23.32 2.07
CA GLY A 165 -9.87 -24.70 2.11
C GLY A 165 -8.57 -24.95 1.43
#